data_0386ed83f69b22d38c458e447f0fd7d6
#
_entry.id   0386ed83f69b22d38c458e447f0fd7d6
#
_cell.length_a   1.000
_cell.length_b   1.000
_cell.length_c   1.000
_cell.angle_alpha   90.00
_cell.angle_beta   90.00
_cell.angle_gamma   90.00
#
_symmetry.space_group_name_H-M   'P 1'
#
loop_
_entity.id
_entity.type
_entity.pdbx_description
1 polymer ?
#
loop_
_entity_poly.entity_id
_entity_poly.type
_entity_poly.pdbx_seq_one_letter_code
_entity_poly.pdbx_strand_id
1 'polypeptide(L)'
;MDLTERLRSWTYRRQGLGRAGREPLEVLRSIVGVYSTHPTAPLALAARCAGLQPKEFTDMEQRRQVLRLPAMRQSAFLLPTDTAERVFAATRVPLEKHAGRLRFGGLTFESYARLTPRVMECLARPSTPAELRRCCPTQDDVYMVARFLIGLRIDLEA
;
A
#
# COMPACT_ATOMS: atom_id res chain seq x y z
N MET A 1 -19.20 -5.28 -34.34
CA MET A 1 -18.79 -4.90 -32.96
C MET A 1 -18.20 -3.50 -33.05
N ASP A 2 -18.83 -2.54 -32.44
CA ASP A 2 -18.43 -1.14 -32.39
C ASP A 2 -17.08 -0.97 -31.65
N LEU A 3 -16.37 0.12 -31.94
CA LEU A 3 -15.09 0.46 -31.31
C LEU A 3 -15.24 0.52 -29.78
N THR A 4 -16.33 1.10 -29.28
CA THR A 4 -16.65 1.18 -27.85
C THR A 4 -16.76 -0.19 -27.22
N GLU A 5 -17.43 -1.14 -27.86
CA GLU A 5 -17.56 -2.52 -27.38
C GLU A 5 -16.20 -3.25 -27.39
N ARG A 6 -15.39 -3.01 -28.40
CA ARG A 6 -14.03 -3.57 -28.48
C ARG A 6 -13.15 -3.06 -27.35
N LEU A 7 -13.19 -1.74 -27.06
CA LEU A 7 -12.43 -1.11 -25.97
C LEU A 7 -12.91 -1.62 -24.61
N ARG A 8 -14.22 -1.73 -24.40
CA ARG A 8 -14.77 -2.30 -23.15
C ARG A 8 -14.32 -3.74 -22.95
N SER A 9 -14.44 -4.58 -23.98
CA SER A 9 -14.01 -5.98 -23.94
C SER A 9 -12.51 -6.11 -23.69
N TRP A 10 -11.70 -5.26 -24.32
CA TRP A 10 -10.26 -5.22 -24.12
C TRP A 10 -9.91 -4.81 -22.69
N THR A 11 -10.52 -3.72 -22.19
CA THR A 11 -10.32 -3.24 -20.81
C THR A 11 -10.71 -4.30 -19.80
N TYR A 12 -11.86 -4.93 -19.97
CA TYR A 12 -12.34 -6.01 -19.10
C TYR A 12 -11.33 -7.16 -19.01
N ARG A 13 -10.84 -7.63 -20.15
CA ARG A 13 -9.81 -8.69 -20.21
C ARG A 13 -8.47 -8.23 -19.65
N ARG A 14 -8.05 -6.99 -19.94
CA ARG A 14 -6.79 -6.42 -19.43
C ARG A 14 -6.80 -6.29 -17.91
N GLN A 15 -7.94 -6.01 -17.32
CA GLN A 15 -8.14 -5.98 -15.87
C GLN A 15 -8.22 -7.38 -15.22
N GLY A 16 -8.03 -8.44 -15.99
CA GLY A 16 -8.06 -9.82 -15.48
C GLY A 16 -9.46 -10.36 -15.19
N LEU A 17 -10.51 -9.63 -15.54
CA LEU A 17 -11.89 -10.05 -15.34
C LEU A 17 -12.30 -11.10 -16.38
N GLY A 18 -13.23 -12.00 -16.00
CA GLY A 18 -13.78 -13.04 -16.89
C GLY A 18 -12.83 -14.19 -17.21
N ARG A 19 -11.72 -14.33 -16.50
CA ARG A 19 -10.81 -15.48 -16.59
C ARG A 19 -10.81 -16.24 -15.28
N ALA A 20 -11.22 -17.49 -15.32
CA ALA A 20 -11.15 -18.38 -14.17
C ALA A 20 -9.75 -18.99 -14.00
N GLY A 21 -9.43 -19.42 -12.78
CA GLY A 21 -8.28 -20.28 -12.50
C GLY A 21 -6.90 -19.60 -12.50
N ARG A 22 -6.83 -18.27 -12.34
CA ARG A 22 -5.55 -17.58 -12.23
C ARG A 22 -5.10 -17.48 -10.77
N GLU A 23 -3.80 -17.66 -10.55
CA GLU A 23 -3.18 -17.44 -9.26
C GLU A 23 -3.24 -15.97 -8.82
N PRO A 24 -3.62 -15.69 -7.56
CA PRO A 24 -3.82 -14.33 -7.07
C PRO A 24 -2.62 -13.40 -7.28
N LEU A 25 -1.39 -13.88 -7.04
CA LEU A 25 -0.17 -13.08 -7.23
C LEU A 25 0.09 -12.77 -8.70
N GLU A 26 -0.21 -13.70 -9.62
CA GLU A 26 -0.10 -13.45 -11.06
C GLU A 26 -1.08 -12.39 -11.52
N VAL A 27 -2.31 -12.45 -11.01
CA VAL A 27 -3.32 -11.42 -11.29
C VAL A 27 -2.83 -10.06 -10.81
N LEU A 28 -2.38 -9.95 -9.56
CA LEU A 28 -1.85 -8.71 -9.01
C LEU A 28 -0.68 -8.15 -9.83
N ARG A 29 0.27 -9.00 -10.24
CA ARG A 29 1.37 -8.57 -11.14
C ARG A 29 0.87 -8.06 -12.48
N SER A 30 -0.13 -8.71 -13.05
CA SER A 30 -0.65 -8.35 -14.38
C SER A 30 -1.40 -7.01 -14.42
N ILE A 31 -1.97 -6.56 -13.30
CA ILE A 31 -2.75 -5.32 -13.18
C ILE A 31 -2.08 -4.28 -12.27
N VAL A 32 -0.86 -4.57 -11.81
CA VAL A 32 -0.05 -3.72 -10.89
C VAL A 32 -0.65 -3.59 -9.49
N GLY A 33 -1.62 -4.40 -9.13
CA GLY A 33 -2.25 -4.39 -7.81
C GLY A 33 -3.70 -3.96 -7.81
N VAL A 34 -4.35 -4.04 -6.66
CA VAL A 34 -5.74 -3.64 -6.46
C VAL A 34 -5.85 -2.55 -5.41
N TYR A 35 -6.82 -1.66 -5.60
CA TYR A 35 -7.14 -0.61 -4.64
C TYR A 35 -7.55 -1.20 -3.30
N SER A 36 -6.95 -0.73 -2.21
CA SER A 36 -7.14 -1.32 -0.86
C SER A 36 -7.37 -0.28 0.25
N THR A 37 -7.73 0.95 -0.10
CA THR A 37 -8.11 1.97 0.90
C THR A 37 -9.37 1.55 1.68
N HIS A 38 -10.28 0.85 1.04
CA HIS A 38 -11.43 0.20 1.67
C HIS A 38 -11.19 -1.33 1.81
N PRO A 39 -11.93 -2.02 2.68
CA PRO A 39 -11.82 -3.46 2.87
C PRO A 39 -12.35 -4.29 1.67
N THR A 40 -12.31 -3.70 0.46
CA THR A 40 -12.79 -4.33 -0.78
C THR A 40 -11.69 -5.04 -1.58
N ALA A 41 -10.42 -4.92 -1.16
CA ALA A 41 -9.32 -5.56 -1.88
C ALA A 41 -9.49 -7.09 -2.03
N PRO A 42 -9.94 -7.85 -1.01
CA PRO A 42 -10.23 -9.28 -1.17
C PRO A 42 -11.30 -9.55 -2.23
N LEU A 43 -12.37 -8.76 -2.24
CA LEU A 43 -13.46 -8.88 -3.22
C LEU A 43 -12.99 -8.53 -4.63
N ALA A 44 -12.17 -7.48 -4.76
CA ALA A 44 -11.59 -7.08 -6.03
C ALA A 44 -10.66 -8.17 -6.61
N LEU A 45 -9.96 -8.89 -5.74
CA LEU A 45 -9.12 -10.01 -6.14
C LEU A 45 -9.96 -11.25 -6.46
N ALA A 46 -10.95 -11.58 -5.62
CA ALA A 46 -11.87 -12.70 -5.84
C ALA A 46 -12.64 -12.57 -7.16
N ALA A 47 -13.01 -11.35 -7.57
CA ALA A 47 -13.63 -11.09 -8.87
C ALA A 47 -12.73 -11.45 -10.07
N ARG A 48 -11.43 -11.67 -9.85
CA ARG A 48 -10.40 -11.97 -10.86
C ARG A 48 -9.82 -13.38 -10.72
N CYS A 49 -10.00 -13.98 -9.54
CA CYS A 49 -9.47 -15.30 -9.20
C CYS A 49 -10.65 -16.15 -8.73
N ALA A 50 -11.20 -16.92 -9.66
CA ALA A 50 -12.32 -17.80 -9.31
C ALA A 50 -11.88 -18.83 -8.26
N GLY A 51 -12.65 -18.93 -7.19
CA GLY A 51 -12.38 -19.88 -6.10
C GLY A 51 -11.44 -19.37 -5.00
N LEU A 52 -10.95 -18.12 -5.08
CA LEU A 52 -10.12 -17.54 -4.01
C LEU A 52 -10.86 -17.61 -2.66
N GLN A 53 -10.26 -18.32 -1.72
CA GLN A 53 -10.79 -18.43 -0.37
C GLN A 53 -10.28 -17.31 0.54
N PRO A 54 -11.07 -16.84 1.53
CA PRO A 54 -10.61 -15.83 2.50
C PRO A 54 -9.30 -16.20 3.20
N LYS A 55 -9.11 -17.49 3.48
CA LYS A 55 -7.88 -17.99 4.11
C LYS A 55 -6.67 -17.79 3.22
N GLU A 56 -6.75 -18.03 1.93
CA GLU A 56 -5.64 -17.83 0.99
C GLU A 56 -5.21 -16.37 0.93
N PHE A 57 -6.19 -15.45 0.96
CA PHE A 57 -5.89 -14.02 1.04
C PHE A 57 -5.15 -13.68 2.34
N THR A 58 -5.62 -14.18 3.48
CA THR A 58 -4.97 -13.97 4.78
C THR A 58 -3.57 -14.58 4.81
N ASP A 59 -3.39 -15.76 4.26
CA ASP A 59 -2.09 -16.44 4.17
C ASP A 59 -1.09 -15.61 3.33
N MET A 60 -1.52 -15.01 2.22
CA MET A 60 -0.66 -14.11 1.43
C MET A 60 -0.20 -12.88 2.23
N GLU A 61 -1.07 -12.27 3.02
CA GLU A 61 -0.71 -11.13 3.89
C GLU A 61 0.26 -11.57 5.01
N GLN A 62 -0.01 -12.69 5.67
CA GLN A 62 0.83 -13.23 6.75
C GLN A 62 2.23 -13.62 6.25
N ARG A 63 2.31 -14.23 5.07
CA ARG A 63 3.57 -14.60 4.42
C ARG A 63 4.28 -13.43 3.75
N ARG A 64 3.72 -12.21 3.86
CA ARG A 64 4.23 -10.99 3.21
C ARG A 64 4.47 -11.12 1.71
N GLN A 65 3.67 -11.92 1.05
CA GLN A 65 3.67 -12.03 -0.41
C GLN A 65 3.03 -10.79 -1.05
N VAL A 66 2.23 -10.07 -0.28
CA VAL A 66 1.59 -8.81 -0.66
C VAL A 66 1.79 -7.75 0.43
N LEU A 67 1.89 -6.51 0.00
CA LEU A 67 2.00 -5.33 0.87
C LEU A 67 0.92 -4.30 0.51
N ARG A 68 0.46 -3.56 1.52
CA ARG A 68 -0.42 -2.40 1.33
C ARG A 68 0.41 -1.14 1.41
N LEU A 69 0.55 -0.47 0.30
CA LEU A 69 1.35 0.76 0.18
C LEU A 69 0.52 1.89 -0.44
N PRO A 70 0.78 3.14 -0.05
CA PRO A 70 0.38 4.30 -0.83
C PRO A 70 1.06 4.25 -2.20
N ALA A 71 0.27 4.32 -3.26
CA ALA A 71 0.78 4.27 -4.62
C ALA A 71 0.06 5.32 -5.49
N MET A 72 -0.62 4.91 -6.56
CA MET A 72 -1.29 5.81 -7.47
C MET A 72 -2.25 6.77 -6.74
N ARG A 73 -2.09 8.08 -6.98
CA ARG A 73 -2.88 9.16 -6.35
C ARG A 73 -2.86 9.13 -4.82
N GLN A 74 -1.78 8.64 -4.22
CA GLN A 74 -1.63 8.52 -2.75
C GLN A 74 -2.71 7.65 -2.09
N SER A 75 -3.37 6.80 -2.84
CA SER A 75 -4.30 5.81 -2.32
C SER A 75 -3.57 4.52 -1.98
N ALA A 76 -4.06 3.78 -0.98
CA ALA A 76 -3.50 2.48 -0.64
C ALA A 76 -3.83 1.42 -1.71
N PHE A 77 -2.82 0.71 -2.15
CA PHE A 77 -2.93 -0.43 -3.06
C PHE A 77 -2.35 -1.68 -2.42
N LEU A 78 -2.98 -2.81 -2.66
CA LEU A 78 -2.42 -4.12 -2.38
C LEU A 78 -1.56 -4.53 -3.56
N LEU A 79 -0.27 -4.70 -3.32
CA LEU A 79 0.77 -4.95 -4.32
C LEU A 79 1.51 -6.24 -3.99
N PRO A 80 1.94 -7.04 -4.98
CA PRO A 80 2.93 -8.07 -4.75
C PRO A 80 4.22 -7.47 -4.18
N THR A 81 4.84 -8.14 -3.22
CA THR A 81 6.05 -7.62 -2.54
C THR A 81 7.20 -7.38 -3.51
N ASP A 82 7.37 -8.25 -4.51
CA ASP A 82 8.41 -8.14 -5.53
C ASP A 82 8.25 -6.93 -6.48
N THR A 83 7.07 -6.35 -6.54
CA THR A 83 6.78 -5.16 -7.36
C THR A 83 6.57 -3.89 -6.53
N ALA A 84 6.35 -4.05 -5.22
CA ALA A 84 5.98 -2.97 -4.31
C ALA A 84 7.02 -1.83 -4.28
N GLU A 85 8.30 -2.17 -4.21
CA GLU A 85 9.41 -1.21 -4.21
C GLU A 85 9.41 -0.34 -5.46
N ARG A 86 9.33 -0.96 -6.65
CA ARG A 86 9.32 -0.23 -7.93
C ARG A 86 8.09 0.67 -8.06
N VAL A 87 6.92 0.19 -7.64
CA VAL A 87 5.68 0.98 -7.66
C VAL A 87 5.79 2.15 -6.70
N PHE A 88 6.31 1.92 -5.49
CA PHE A 88 6.53 2.98 -4.50
C PHE A 88 7.52 4.04 -5.02
N ALA A 89 8.67 3.63 -5.53
CA ALA A 89 9.67 4.55 -6.11
C ALA A 89 9.08 5.40 -7.24
N ALA A 90 8.26 4.79 -8.10
CA ALA A 90 7.62 5.49 -9.24
C ALA A 90 6.48 6.44 -8.83
N THR A 91 5.85 6.21 -7.67
CA THR A 91 4.64 6.94 -7.24
C THR A 91 4.84 7.81 -6.02
N ARG A 92 6.02 7.75 -5.37
CA ARG A 92 6.35 8.58 -4.21
C ARG A 92 6.30 10.05 -4.57
N VAL A 93 5.78 10.84 -3.64
CA VAL A 93 5.74 12.30 -3.77
C VAL A 93 6.84 12.89 -2.89
N PRO A 94 7.63 13.85 -3.38
CA PRO A 94 8.66 14.52 -2.58
C PRO A 94 8.09 15.11 -1.29
N LEU A 95 8.88 15.10 -0.22
CA LEU A 95 8.46 15.53 1.12
C LEU A 95 7.95 16.98 1.13
N GLU A 96 8.54 17.85 0.32
CA GLU A 96 8.19 19.26 0.22
C GLU A 96 6.73 19.47 -0.22
N LYS A 97 6.21 18.57 -1.07
CA LYS A 97 4.81 18.60 -1.53
C LYS A 97 3.82 18.17 -0.44
N HIS A 98 4.31 17.65 0.67
CA HIS A 98 3.49 17.23 1.81
C HIS A 98 3.44 18.27 2.95
N ALA A 99 4.04 19.45 2.79
CA ALA A 99 4.05 20.50 3.79
C ALA A 99 2.66 20.85 4.37
N GLY A 100 1.65 20.89 3.50
CA GLY A 100 0.26 21.12 3.93
C GLY A 100 -0.29 20.00 4.82
N ARG A 101 0.04 18.73 4.50
CA ARG A 101 -0.37 17.57 5.31
C ARG A 101 0.35 17.54 6.66
N LEU A 102 1.65 17.84 6.69
CA LEU A 102 2.41 17.93 7.94
C LEU A 102 1.80 18.98 8.87
N ARG A 103 1.50 20.21 8.36
CA ARG A 103 0.86 21.25 9.14
C ARG A 103 -0.53 20.86 9.64
N PHE A 104 -1.32 20.20 8.81
CA PHE A 104 -2.64 19.71 9.21
C PHE A 104 -2.55 18.68 10.34
N GLY A 105 -1.45 17.92 10.39
CA GLY A 105 -1.12 16.98 11.47
C GLY A 105 -0.40 17.61 12.65
N GLY A 106 -0.24 18.94 12.70
CA GLY A 106 0.49 19.62 13.77
C GLY A 106 2.01 19.45 13.72
N LEU A 107 2.55 18.90 12.61
CA LEU A 107 3.98 18.65 12.45
C LEU A 107 4.65 19.74 11.60
N THR A 108 5.88 20.10 11.98
CA THR A 108 6.82 20.85 11.15
C THR A 108 7.79 19.90 10.46
N PHE A 109 8.48 20.35 9.42
CA PHE A 109 9.57 19.55 8.83
C PHE A 109 10.66 19.21 9.83
N GLU A 110 10.97 20.13 10.75
CA GLU A 110 11.97 19.94 11.78
C GLU A 110 11.55 18.84 12.77
N SER A 111 10.30 18.89 13.28
CA SER A 111 9.78 17.87 14.19
C SER A 111 9.69 16.50 13.48
N TYR A 112 9.28 16.48 12.22
CA TYR A 112 9.28 15.27 11.40
C TYR A 112 10.68 14.67 11.24
N ALA A 113 11.66 15.50 10.84
CA ALA A 113 13.05 15.05 10.66
C ALA A 113 13.67 14.52 11.97
N ARG A 114 13.39 15.19 13.09
CA ARG A 114 13.86 14.78 14.42
C ARG A 114 13.27 13.45 14.88
N LEU A 115 12.00 13.20 14.60
CA LEU A 115 11.28 12.00 15.06
C LEU A 115 11.49 10.79 14.15
N THR A 116 11.75 11.02 12.87
CA THR A 116 11.90 9.96 11.85
C THR A 116 12.94 8.89 12.26
N PRO A 117 14.18 9.19 12.66
CA PRO A 117 15.16 8.16 13.02
C PRO A 117 14.67 7.24 14.13
N ARG A 118 14.03 7.80 15.15
CA ARG A 118 13.50 7.03 16.28
C ARG A 118 12.34 6.12 15.88
N VAL A 119 11.45 6.59 15.02
CA VAL A 119 10.36 5.78 14.48
C VAL A 119 10.91 4.67 13.60
N MET A 120 11.92 4.95 12.78
CA MET A 120 12.59 3.93 11.96
C MET A 120 13.30 2.87 12.81
N GLU A 121 13.93 3.25 13.91
CA GLU A 121 14.49 2.30 14.87
C GLU A 121 13.42 1.37 15.46
N CYS A 122 12.26 1.92 15.86
CA CYS A 122 11.13 1.12 16.34
C CYS A 122 10.55 0.20 15.24
N LEU A 123 10.68 0.58 13.97
CA LEU A 123 10.22 -0.16 12.80
C LEU A 123 11.27 -1.12 12.22
N ALA A 124 12.47 -1.21 12.81
CA ALA A 124 13.49 -2.18 12.38
C ALA A 124 12.98 -3.65 12.39
N ARG A 125 11.89 -3.89 13.11
CA ARG A 125 11.08 -5.12 13.05
C ARG A 125 9.61 -4.76 12.82
N PRO A 126 8.81 -5.69 12.25
CA PRO A 126 7.38 -5.50 12.15
C PRO A 126 6.77 -5.18 13.51
N SER A 127 6.08 -4.05 13.60
CA SER A 127 5.53 -3.54 14.85
C SER A 127 4.07 -3.16 14.66
N THR A 128 3.26 -3.44 15.66
CA THR A 128 1.87 -2.98 15.72
C THR A 128 1.80 -1.49 16.06
N PRO A 129 0.70 -0.79 15.73
CA PRO A 129 0.50 0.60 16.17
C PRO A 129 0.61 0.78 17.69
N ALA A 130 0.22 -0.22 18.47
CA ALA A 130 0.33 -0.20 19.93
C ALA A 130 1.79 -0.28 20.41
N GLU A 131 2.61 -1.07 19.74
CA GLU A 131 4.05 -1.16 20.02
C GLU A 131 4.77 0.14 19.66
N LEU A 132 4.46 0.73 18.50
CA LEU A 132 4.99 2.03 18.10
C LEU A 132 4.67 3.12 19.13
N ARG A 133 3.44 3.18 19.63
CA ARG A 133 3.06 4.14 20.69
C ARG A 133 3.85 3.96 21.98
N ARG A 134 4.27 2.75 22.32
CA ARG A 134 5.10 2.48 23.50
C ARG A 134 6.57 2.86 23.31
N CYS A 135 7.07 2.77 22.08
CA CYS A 135 8.44 3.14 21.75
C CYS A 135 8.72 4.64 21.84
N CYS A 136 7.69 5.47 21.81
CA CYS A 136 7.85 6.91 21.68
C CYS A 136 7.11 7.65 22.80
N PRO A 137 7.80 8.48 23.58
CA PRO A 137 7.29 9.06 24.81
C PRO A 137 6.23 10.16 24.65
N THR A 138 6.05 10.69 23.44
CA THR A 138 4.99 11.65 23.10
C THR A 138 4.01 10.97 22.16
N GLN A 139 2.89 10.49 22.71
CA GLN A 139 1.97 9.58 22.02
C GLN A 139 1.38 10.16 20.72
N ASP A 140 1.13 11.45 20.67
CA ASP A 140 0.47 12.08 19.50
C ASP A 140 1.42 12.28 18.33
N ASP A 141 2.64 12.75 18.58
CA ASP A 141 3.63 13.04 17.54
C ASP A 141 4.06 11.80 16.78
N VAL A 142 4.18 10.66 17.48
CA VAL A 142 4.63 9.40 16.88
C VAL A 142 3.57 8.75 16.03
N TYR A 143 2.34 8.75 16.48
CA TYR A 143 1.22 8.25 15.68
C TYR A 143 1.12 9.06 14.37
N MET A 144 1.32 10.38 14.45
CA MET A 144 1.29 11.25 13.29
C MET A 144 2.49 10.99 12.38
N VAL A 145 3.71 10.87 12.93
CA VAL A 145 4.91 10.55 12.15
C VAL A 145 4.80 9.16 11.52
N ALA A 146 4.36 8.16 12.25
CA ALA A 146 4.15 6.81 11.70
C ALA A 146 3.11 6.80 10.58
N ARG A 147 2.00 7.53 10.76
CA ARG A 147 0.97 7.70 9.72
C ARG A 147 1.49 8.40 8.48
N PHE A 148 2.40 9.36 8.64
CA PHE A 148 3.04 10.05 7.54
C PHE A 148 4.20 9.25 6.94
N LEU A 149 4.97 8.51 7.74
CA LEU A 149 6.03 7.62 7.25
C LEU A 149 5.47 6.52 6.35
N ILE A 150 4.36 5.89 6.76
CA ILE A 150 3.65 4.93 5.90
C ILE A 150 3.18 5.60 4.60
N GLY A 151 2.91 6.90 4.62
CA GLY A 151 2.49 7.67 3.45
C GLY A 151 3.63 8.32 2.65
N LEU A 152 4.79 8.55 3.24
CA LEU A 152 5.82 9.44 2.71
C LEU A 152 7.19 8.80 2.52
N ARG A 153 7.53 7.78 3.31
CA ARG A 153 8.86 7.23 3.31
C ARG A 153 8.88 5.82 3.90
N ILE A 154 8.86 4.84 3.05
CA ILE A 154 9.58 3.61 3.33
C ILE A 154 10.92 3.84 2.63
N ASP A 155 11.94 4.26 3.35
CA ASP A 155 13.30 4.14 2.87
C ASP A 155 13.58 2.64 2.87
N LEU A 156 13.37 2.01 1.73
CA LEU A 156 13.73 0.63 1.45
C LEU A 156 15.24 0.56 1.13
N GLU A 157 16.05 1.39 1.77
CA GLU A 157 17.48 1.19 1.81
C GLU A 157 17.78 0.17 2.92
N ALA A 158 17.77 -1.08 2.51
CA ALA A 158 18.44 -2.17 3.19
C ALA A 158 19.54 -2.70 2.27
#